data_877737d7a2e6ff4444b160a278706f38
#
_entry.id   877737d7a2e6ff4444b160a278706f38
#
_cell.length_a   1.000
_cell.length_b   1.000
_cell.length_c   1.000
_cell.angle_alpha   90.00
_cell.angle_beta   90.00
_cell.angle_gamma   90.00
#
_symmetry.space_group_name_H-M   'P 1'
#
loop_
_entity.id
_entity.type
_entity.pdbx_description
1 polymer ?
#
loop_
_entity_poly.entity_id
_entity_poly.type
_entity_poly.pdbx_seq_one_letter_code
_entity_poly.pdbx_strand_id
1 'polypeptide(L)'
;MIIRSLLRPAFAGPVALTTGLAGLLTLLPASVSTPTAIATAATATTTTAAVPADPSPLYRPGTQVRAASGAPAPPKSVSALSWVVADARTGAVLAARNAHRALPPASTLKTLFAVTVLPRIPSDARHDVTEADLTGIGDGSSMVGVAPGQTYDVADLWRGVFLSSGNDAVRVLAGMNGGWDSTIAQMQSKARELGAKDTRVVSPDGYDEPGQVSSAYDLAVFARAGLKLPAFAKHCATVDAQFPGRGDSTFGIQNTNKLLTGADGVERYRGLIGVKNGYTTNAGNTLVAAARRGDRTLLATVMNPQSGASQAVYEEARTLLDWGFAAAPAVTPVGSLEPPRPPSPPRQAAEEEKQGPVARAGRAAGPGGESVRPAAGTPSAHLAAATRSEPAGRSSAPSGYLLPIVFIGAACLAASALLLVRRAARRRRQPADQLV
;
A
#
# COMPACT_ATOMS: atom_id res chain seq x y z
N MET A 1 59.77 -1.72 16.18
CA MET A 1 60.41 -1.21 17.41
C MET A 1 59.45 -0.27 18.09
N ILE A 2 59.12 -0.60 19.32
CA ILE A 2 58.43 0.14 20.40
C ILE A 2 56.90 0.16 20.34
N ILE A 3 56.38 -0.71 21.18
CA ILE A 3 55.12 -0.88 21.88
C ILE A 3 54.84 0.36 22.77
N ARG A 4 53.59 0.79 22.88
CA ARG A 4 53.01 1.24 24.15
C ARG A 4 51.47 1.03 24.21
N SER A 5 51.12 0.12 25.08
CA SER A 5 49.85 -0.16 25.71
C SER A 5 49.55 0.92 26.78
N LEU A 6 48.25 1.27 27.00
CA LEU A 6 47.70 1.76 28.31
C LEU A 6 46.17 1.80 28.26
N LEU A 7 45.58 0.83 28.92
CA LEU A 7 44.77 0.92 30.18
C LEU A 7 43.35 1.54 30.07
N ARG A 8 42.39 0.65 30.35
CA ARG A 8 41.01 0.92 30.80
C ARG A 8 40.99 1.44 32.27
N PRO A 9 39.89 2.07 32.68
CA PRO A 9 39.32 1.73 33.99
C PRO A 9 37.87 1.23 33.90
N ALA A 10 37.62 0.22 34.74
CA ALA A 10 36.33 -0.33 35.09
C ALA A 10 35.69 0.53 36.18
N PHE A 11 34.38 0.77 36.10
CA PHE A 11 33.58 1.24 37.22
C PHE A 11 32.60 0.16 37.65
N ALA A 12 32.77 -0.30 38.89
CA ALA A 12 31.84 -1.14 39.62
C ALA A 12 30.84 -0.26 40.38
N GLY A 13 29.57 -0.57 40.35
CA GLY A 13 28.54 0.02 41.20
C GLY A 13 27.83 -1.06 42.04
N PRO A 14 27.26 -0.74 43.19
CA PRO A 14 27.05 -1.68 44.29
C PRO A 14 25.71 -2.44 44.22
N VAL A 15 25.79 -3.69 44.72
CA VAL A 15 24.72 -4.61 45.08
C VAL A 15 24.03 -4.13 46.35
N ALA A 16 22.70 -3.99 46.34
CA ALA A 16 21.89 -3.84 47.55
C ALA A 16 21.14 -5.15 47.82
N LEU A 17 21.52 -5.75 48.94
CA LEU A 17 20.93 -6.92 49.57
C LEU A 17 19.77 -6.45 50.46
N THR A 18 18.55 -6.95 50.31
CA THR A 18 17.50 -6.83 51.32
C THR A 18 16.98 -8.21 51.70
N THR A 19 17.20 -8.48 52.94
CA THR A 19 16.89 -9.68 53.75
C THR A 19 15.38 -9.84 53.98
N GLY A 20 15.00 -11.11 54.04
CA GLY A 20 13.64 -11.58 54.23
C GLY A 20 13.00 -11.42 55.59
N LEU A 21 11.73 -11.70 55.66
CA LEU A 21 11.03 -12.01 56.92
C LEU A 21 10.11 -13.18 56.70
N ALA A 22 10.40 -14.27 57.40
CA ALA A 22 9.61 -15.49 57.45
C ALA A 22 8.41 -15.28 58.41
N GLY A 23 7.21 -15.48 57.92
CA GLY A 23 5.99 -15.55 58.72
C GLY A 23 5.48 -16.97 58.82
N LEU A 24 5.59 -17.51 60.02
CA LEU A 24 5.07 -18.81 60.44
C LEU A 24 3.55 -18.70 60.64
N LEU A 25 2.70 -19.48 59.94
CA LEU A 25 1.29 -19.55 60.21
C LEU A 25 0.89 -21.00 60.52
N THR A 26 0.35 -21.19 61.72
CA THR A 26 -0.05 -22.39 62.41
C THR A 26 -1.27 -23.06 61.75
N LEU A 27 -1.21 -24.37 61.59
CA LEU A 27 -2.29 -25.27 61.18
C LEU A 27 -3.26 -25.54 62.36
N LEU A 28 -4.55 -25.36 62.13
CA LEU A 28 -5.63 -25.91 62.94
C LEU A 28 -6.43 -26.92 62.09
N PRO A 29 -6.79 -28.10 62.64
CA PRO A 29 -7.54 -29.10 61.91
C PRO A 29 -9.04 -28.79 61.95
N ALA A 30 -9.68 -28.72 60.75
CA ALA A 30 -11.13 -28.63 60.65
C ALA A 30 -11.72 -30.03 60.27
N SER A 31 -12.72 -30.38 61.04
CA SER A 31 -13.44 -31.64 61.04
C SER A 31 -14.20 -31.87 59.71
N VAL A 32 -14.04 -33.07 59.14
CA VAL A 32 -14.70 -33.50 57.91
C VAL A 32 -16.08 -34.00 58.25
N SER A 33 -17.13 -33.37 57.74
CA SER A 33 -18.48 -33.91 57.65
C SER A 33 -18.75 -34.32 56.21
N THR A 34 -18.92 -35.58 55.97
CA THR A 34 -19.28 -36.16 54.67
C THR A 34 -20.76 -35.99 54.39
N PRO A 35 -21.19 -35.33 53.29
CA PRO A 35 -22.52 -35.50 52.75
C PRO A 35 -22.51 -36.59 51.67
N THR A 36 -23.43 -37.54 51.81
CA THR A 36 -23.75 -38.54 50.81
C THR A 36 -24.33 -37.86 49.58
N ALA A 37 -23.56 -37.81 48.46
CA ALA A 37 -24.04 -37.25 47.19
C ALA A 37 -24.63 -38.35 46.32
N ILE A 38 -25.90 -38.17 45.97
CA ILE A 38 -26.62 -38.94 44.95
C ILE A 38 -25.99 -38.61 43.61
N ALA A 39 -25.38 -39.63 42.95
CA ALA A 39 -24.78 -39.48 41.63
C ALA A 39 -25.86 -39.35 40.57
N THR A 40 -26.13 -38.13 40.13
CA THR A 40 -26.83 -37.87 38.87
C THR A 40 -25.82 -37.96 37.74
N ALA A 41 -25.97 -38.98 36.87
CA ALA A 41 -25.15 -39.13 35.68
C ALA A 41 -25.36 -37.96 34.73
N ALA A 42 -24.48 -36.97 34.78
CA ALA A 42 -24.43 -35.90 33.78
C ALA A 42 -23.70 -36.46 32.54
N THR A 43 -24.44 -36.60 31.45
CA THR A 43 -23.91 -36.90 30.13
C THR A 43 -22.92 -35.78 29.74
N ALA A 44 -21.64 -36.03 29.87
CA ALA A 44 -20.61 -35.11 29.43
C ALA A 44 -20.66 -35.02 27.90
N THR A 45 -21.28 -33.97 27.39
CA THR A 45 -21.15 -33.56 25.98
C THR A 45 -19.70 -33.12 25.80
N THR A 46 -18.90 -34.00 25.21
CA THR A 46 -17.50 -33.68 24.81
C THR A 46 -17.58 -32.59 23.75
N THR A 47 -17.48 -31.31 24.16
CA THR A 47 -17.25 -30.21 23.25
C THR A 47 -15.85 -30.43 22.68
N THR A 48 -15.77 -30.99 21.48
CA THR A 48 -14.53 -31.05 20.71
C THR A 48 -14.06 -29.61 20.54
N ALA A 49 -13.07 -29.19 21.31
CA ALA A 49 -12.41 -27.90 21.13
C ALA A 49 -11.94 -27.84 19.68
N ALA A 50 -12.47 -26.90 18.91
CA ALA A 50 -12.03 -26.66 17.56
C ALA A 50 -10.51 -26.43 17.61
N VAL A 51 -9.74 -27.33 16.97
CA VAL A 51 -8.31 -27.16 16.78
C VAL A 51 -8.12 -25.78 16.13
N PRO A 52 -7.34 -24.86 16.72
CA PRO A 52 -7.14 -23.54 16.11
C PRO A 52 -6.66 -23.74 14.68
N ALA A 53 -7.38 -23.17 13.72
CA ALA A 53 -7.01 -23.24 12.32
C ALA A 53 -5.55 -22.79 12.21
N ASP A 54 -4.68 -23.64 11.63
CA ASP A 54 -3.25 -23.33 11.44
C ASP A 54 -3.14 -21.98 10.71
N PRO A 55 -2.43 -20.98 11.28
CA PRO A 55 -2.35 -19.67 10.66
C PRO A 55 -1.85 -19.81 9.23
N SER A 56 -2.49 -19.09 8.27
CA SER A 56 -2.09 -19.13 6.86
C SER A 56 -0.57 -19.09 6.73
N PRO A 57 0.05 -19.91 5.87
CA PRO A 57 1.48 -19.91 5.64
C PRO A 57 2.06 -18.49 5.38
N LEU A 58 1.24 -17.59 4.83
CA LEU A 58 1.65 -16.22 4.55
C LEU A 58 2.05 -15.41 5.80
N TYR A 59 1.56 -15.78 6.99
CA TYR A 59 1.93 -15.14 8.26
C TYR A 59 3.21 -15.72 8.88
N ARG A 60 3.73 -16.83 8.33
CA ARG A 60 4.97 -17.43 8.81
C ARG A 60 6.18 -16.65 8.28
N PRO A 61 7.25 -16.49 9.09
CA PRO A 61 8.47 -15.83 8.63
C PRO A 61 9.19 -16.70 7.59
N GLY A 62 10.05 -16.06 6.80
CA GLY A 62 10.83 -16.72 5.76
C GLY A 62 10.04 -17.00 4.48
N THR A 63 10.61 -17.81 3.61
CA THR A 63 10.04 -18.13 2.30
C THR A 63 9.01 -19.24 2.41
N GLN A 64 7.81 -18.98 1.92
CA GLN A 64 6.70 -19.91 1.87
C GLN A 64 6.45 -20.33 0.42
N VAL A 65 6.47 -21.62 0.13
CA VAL A 65 6.15 -22.25 -1.15
C VAL A 65 5.66 -23.66 -0.91
N ARG A 66 4.70 -24.11 -1.71
CA ARG A 66 4.23 -25.50 -1.74
C ARG A 66 4.49 -26.07 -3.14
N ALA A 67 5.70 -26.55 -3.37
CA ALA A 67 6.14 -27.10 -4.65
C ALA A 67 5.79 -28.57 -4.76
N ALA A 68 5.23 -29.01 -5.90
CA ALA A 68 5.15 -30.42 -6.25
C ALA A 68 6.54 -30.96 -6.63
N SER A 69 6.67 -32.28 -6.69
CA SER A 69 7.91 -32.91 -7.17
C SER A 69 8.26 -32.42 -8.57
N GLY A 70 9.52 -32.01 -8.78
CA GLY A 70 10.00 -31.46 -10.05
C GLY A 70 9.70 -29.98 -10.30
N ALA A 71 8.98 -29.27 -9.40
CA ALA A 71 8.81 -27.84 -9.53
C ALA A 71 10.12 -27.08 -9.31
N PRO A 72 10.38 -25.98 -10.05
CA PRO A 72 11.56 -25.18 -9.80
C PRO A 72 11.52 -24.57 -8.38
N ALA A 73 12.64 -24.65 -7.67
CA ALA A 73 12.76 -24.04 -6.34
C ALA A 73 12.68 -22.50 -6.44
N PRO A 74 12.12 -21.81 -5.43
CA PRO A 74 12.17 -20.35 -5.38
C PRO A 74 13.60 -19.83 -5.46
N PRO A 75 13.84 -18.67 -6.13
CA PRO A 75 15.17 -18.14 -6.30
C PRO A 75 15.78 -17.75 -4.94
N LYS A 76 17.00 -18.25 -4.68
CA LYS A 76 17.75 -17.93 -3.44
C LYS A 76 18.45 -16.56 -3.51
N SER A 77 18.61 -16.01 -4.71
CA SER A 77 19.29 -14.72 -4.97
C SER A 77 18.48 -13.49 -4.61
N VAL A 78 17.20 -13.65 -4.27
CA VAL A 78 16.33 -12.52 -3.88
C VAL A 78 16.66 -12.08 -2.47
N SER A 79 17.19 -10.86 -2.35
CA SER A 79 17.65 -10.25 -1.10
C SER A 79 16.57 -9.41 -0.40
N ALA A 80 15.44 -9.17 -1.05
CA ALA A 80 14.35 -8.34 -0.53
C ALA A 80 13.87 -8.80 0.85
N LEU A 81 13.62 -7.84 1.73
CA LEU A 81 13.10 -8.10 3.08
C LEU A 81 11.72 -8.76 3.06
N SER A 82 10.92 -8.42 2.07
CA SER A 82 9.58 -8.96 1.84
C SER A 82 9.28 -9.02 0.35
N TRP A 83 8.63 -10.09 -0.12
CA TRP A 83 8.16 -10.23 -1.48
C TRP A 83 6.98 -11.20 -1.60
N VAL A 84 6.18 -11.03 -2.64
CA VAL A 84 5.04 -11.90 -3.00
C VAL A 84 5.06 -12.14 -4.51
N VAL A 85 4.79 -13.38 -4.94
CA VAL A 85 4.44 -13.73 -6.31
C VAL A 85 3.04 -14.31 -6.33
N ALA A 86 2.14 -13.70 -7.12
CA ALA A 86 0.73 -14.10 -7.16
C ALA A 86 0.16 -14.06 -8.58
N ASP A 87 -0.84 -14.87 -8.85
CA ASP A 87 -1.65 -14.82 -10.07
C ASP A 87 -2.69 -13.70 -9.93
N ALA A 88 -2.63 -12.68 -10.79
CA ALA A 88 -3.49 -11.51 -10.71
C ALA A 88 -4.97 -11.85 -10.99
N ARG A 89 -5.25 -12.86 -11.83
CA ARG A 89 -6.62 -13.25 -12.18
C ARG A 89 -7.30 -13.98 -11.04
N THR A 90 -6.66 -15.01 -10.51
CA THR A 90 -7.24 -15.87 -9.47
C THR A 90 -7.02 -15.34 -8.05
N GLY A 91 -6.01 -14.49 -7.86
CA GLY A 91 -5.56 -14.06 -6.54
C GLY A 91 -4.68 -15.09 -5.81
N ALA A 92 -4.40 -16.24 -6.43
CA ALA A 92 -3.59 -17.30 -5.83
C ALA A 92 -2.15 -16.82 -5.59
N VAL A 93 -1.65 -16.90 -4.36
CA VAL A 93 -0.26 -16.60 -4.01
C VAL A 93 0.57 -17.86 -4.21
N LEU A 94 1.49 -17.81 -5.19
CA LEU A 94 2.34 -18.95 -5.57
C LEU A 94 3.47 -19.16 -4.57
N ALA A 95 4.10 -18.06 -4.16
CA ALA A 95 5.11 -18.05 -3.10
C ALA A 95 5.23 -16.63 -2.51
N ALA A 96 5.76 -16.56 -1.31
CA ALA A 96 6.02 -15.30 -0.62
C ALA A 96 7.17 -15.44 0.37
N ARG A 97 7.80 -14.33 0.71
CA ARG A 97 8.73 -14.22 1.85
C ARG A 97 8.27 -13.08 2.73
N ASN A 98 8.04 -13.36 4.02
CA ASN A 98 7.61 -12.38 5.00
C ASN A 98 6.45 -11.51 4.49
N ALA A 99 5.42 -12.14 3.87
CA ALA A 99 4.37 -11.47 3.10
C ALA A 99 3.70 -10.31 3.84
N HIS A 100 3.47 -10.45 5.14
CA HIS A 100 2.82 -9.49 6.02
C HIS A 100 3.79 -8.63 6.84
N ARG A 101 5.08 -8.60 6.48
CA ARG A 101 6.05 -7.73 7.15
C ARG A 101 5.73 -6.26 6.85
N ALA A 102 5.44 -5.50 7.90
CA ALA A 102 5.21 -4.07 7.80
C ALA A 102 6.51 -3.34 7.44
N LEU A 103 6.53 -2.63 6.32
CA LEU A 103 7.64 -1.86 5.78
C LEU A 103 7.11 -0.55 5.17
N PRO A 104 7.91 0.53 5.13
CA PRO A 104 7.52 1.73 4.40
C PRO A 104 7.31 1.41 2.92
N PRO A 105 6.17 1.83 2.32
CA PRO A 105 5.83 1.46 0.94
C PRO A 105 6.49 2.33 -0.12
N ALA A 106 6.96 3.53 0.20
CA ALA A 106 7.31 4.55 -0.75
C ALA A 106 6.17 4.81 -1.76
N SER A 107 6.49 5.27 -2.96
CA SER A 107 5.50 5.56 -4.02
C SER A 107 4.73 4.34 -4.55
N THR A 108 5.02 3.10 -4.10
CA THR A 108 4.13 1.96 -4.42
C THR A 108 2.76 2.10 -3.74
N LEU A 109 2.63 2.92 -2.66
CA LEU A 109 1.35 3.27 -2.05
C LEU A 109 0.41 4.03 -3.01
N LYS A 110 0.94 4.69 -4.05
CA LYS A 110 0.14 5.33 -5.10
C LYS A 110 -0.75 4.34 -5.86
N THR A 111 -0.50 3.04 -5.76
CA THR A 111 -1.44 2.01 -6.26
C THR A 111 -2.76 2.04 -5.49
N LEU A 112 -2.71 2.16 -4.16
CA LEU A 112 -3.91 2.34 -3.33
C LEU A 112 -4.58 3.69 -3.57
N PHE A 113 -3.79 4.77 -3.68
CA PHE A 113 -4.31 6.09 -4.06
C PHE A 113 -5.12 6.02 -5.36
N ALA A 114 -4.54 5.41 -6.40
CA ALA A 114 -5.21 5.29 -7.69
C ALA A 114 -6.48 4.41 -7.61
N VAL A 115 -6.45 3.28 -6.91
CA VAL A 115 -7.65 2.43 -6.71
C VAL A 115 -8.76 3.18 -5.97
N THR A 116 -8.40 4.12 -5.10
CA THR A 116 -9.34 4.91 -4.32
C THR A 116 -9.94 6.07 -5.13
N VAL A 117 -9.11 6.80 -5.87
CA VAL A 117 -9.47 8.12 -6.43
C VAL A 117 -9.87 8.03 -7.91
N LEU A 118 -9.24 7.17 -8.72
CA LEU A 118 -9.59 7.02 -10.16
C LEU A 118 -11.09 6.85 -10.44
N PRO A 119 -11.84 6.03 -9.66
CA PRO A 119 -13.27 5.85 -9.91
C PRO A 119 -14.13 7.06 -9.52
N ARG A 120 -13.57 8.08 -8.85
CA ARG A 120 -14.32 9.19 -8.25
C ARG A 120 -14.25 10.46 -9.06
N ILE A 121 -13.17 10.65 -9.82
CA ILE A 121 -12.95 11.86 -10.60
C ILE A 121 -13.00 11.49 -12.08
N PRO A 122 -13.91 12.04 -12.89
CA PRO A 122 -13.96 11.82 -14.33
C PRO A 122 -12.63 12.20 -15.00
N SER A 123 -12.18 11.40 -15.96
CA SER A 123 -10.88 11.60 -16.63
C SER A 123 -10.81 12.84 -17.51
N ASP A 124 -11.97 13.34 -17.94
CA ASP A 124 -12.16 14.56 -18.74
C ASP A 124 -12.44 15.80 -17.88
N ALA A 125 -12.54 15.66 -16.56
CA ALA A 125 -12.60 16.79 -15.67
C ALA A 125 -11.30 17.61 -15.75
N ARG A 126 -11.42 18.91 -15.54
CA ARG A 126 -10.31 19.88 -15.58
C ARG A 126 -10.17 20.58 -14.25
N HIS A 127 -8.95 20.99 -13.94
CA HIS A 127 -8.65 21.74 -12.72
C HIS A 127 -7.67 22.87 -13.01
N ASP A 128 -8.02 24.07 -12.57
CA ASP A 128 -7.15 25.23 -12.61
C ASP A 128 -6.28 25.21 -11.35
N VAL A 129 -5.00 24.86 -11.52
CA VAL A 129 -4.08 24.65 -10.40
C VAL A 129 -3.67 26.00 -9.79
N THR A 130 -3.79 26.09 -8.49
CA THR A 130 -3.38 27.25 -7.68
C THR A 130 -2.10 26.93 -6.89
N GLU A 131 -1.45 27.96 -6.32
CA GLU A 131 -0.33 27.78 -5.37
C GLU A 131 -0.75 26.94 -4.16
N ALA A 132 -1.99 27.07 -3.72
CA ALA A 132 -2.53 26.32 -2.58
C ALA A 132 -2.59 24.81 -2.85
N ASP A 133 -2.89 24.40 -4.09
CA ASP A 133 -2.92 22.98 -4.48
C ASP A 133 -1.57 22.29 -4.36
N LEU A 134 -0.47 23.03 -4.42
CA LEU A 134 0.90 22.50 -4.37
C LEU A 134 1.57 22.66 -2.99
N THR A 135 0.82 23.16 -2.00
CA THR A 135 1.34 23.37 -0.64
C THR A 135 1.58 22.02 0.08
N GLY A 136 2.65 21.93 0.85
CA GLY A 136 2.96 20.78 1.72
C GLY A 136 3.51 19.56 0.97
N ILE A 137 4.10 19.75 -0.19
CA ILE A 137 4.90 18.71 -0.86
C ILE A 137 6.22 18.59 -0.11
N GLY A 138 6.57 17.39 0.34
CA GLY A 138 7.79 17.14 1.11
C GLY A 138 9.05 17.33 0.28
N ASP A 139 10.14 17.74 0.92
CA ASP A 139 11.44 17.97 0.28
C ASP A 139 11.97 16.69 -0.40
N GLY A 140 12.55 16.84 -1.59
CA GLY A 140 13.05 15.71 -2.37
C GLY A 140 11.98 14.83 -3.00
N SER A 141 10.71 15.24 -2.95
CA SER A 141 9.61 14.55 -3.63
C SER A 141 9.83 14.47 -5.14
N SER A 142 9.44 13.33 -5.73
CA SER A 142 9.30 13.23 -7.18
C SER A 142 8.17 14.14 -7.65
N MET A 143 8.42 14.93 -8.67
CA MET A 143 7.49 15.89 -9.26
C MET A 143 7.34 15.60 -10.75
N VAL A 144 6.14 15.76 -11.30
CA VAL A 144 5.98 15.76 -12.76
C VAL A 144 6.15 17.14 -13.37
N GLY A 145 5.97 18.20 -12.59
CA GLY A 145 6.07 19.59 -13.03
C GLY A 145 4.71 20.27 -13.20
N VAL A 146 3.72 19.90 -12.38
CA VAL A 146 2.46 20.65 -12.28
C VAL A 146 2.76 22.09 -11.83
N ALA A 147 2.23 23.06 -12.55
CA ALA A 147 2.48 24.48 -12.32
C ALA A 147 1.22 25.23 -11.94
N PRO A 148 1.28 26.18 -10.97
CA PRO A 148 0.15 27.04 -10.66
C PRO A 148 -0.18 27.99 -11.83
N GLY A 149 -1.44 28.36 -11.95
CA GLY A 149 -1.96 29.18 -13.05
C GLY A 149 -2.15 28.41 -14.36
N GLN A 150 -2.00 27.09 -14.37
CA GLN A 150 -2.26 26.21 -15.52
C GLN A 150 -3.48 25.34 -15.27
N THR A 151 -4.24 25.06 -16.33
CA THR A 151 -5.36 24.11 -16.32
C THR A 151 -4.88 22.75 -16.78
N TYR A 152 -5.17 21.70 -16.03
CA TYR A 152 -4.83 20.31 -16.38
C TYR A 152 -6.07 19.44 -16.51
N ASP A 153 -6.07 18.58 -17.52
CA ASP A 153 -7.02 17.47 -17.55
C ASP A 153 -6.63 16.41 -16.48
N VAL A 154 -7.62 15.85 -15.81
CA VAL A 154 -7.41 14.79 -14.80
C VAL A 154 -6.64 13.62 -15.39
N ALA A 155 -6.84 13.29 -16.68
CA ALA A 155 -6.06 12.27 -17.37
C ALA A 155 -4.56 12.57 -17.42
N ASP A 156 -4.15 13.85 -17.55
CA ASP A 156 -2.75 14.24 -17.54
C ASP A 156 -2.15 14.14 -16.14
N LEU A 157 -2.88 14.60 -15.13
CA LEU A 157 -2.45 14.42 -13.73
C LEU A 157 -2.20 12.95 -13.40
N TRP A 158 -3.06 12.04 -13.85
CA TRP A 158 -2.83 10.59 -13.68
C TRP A 158 -1.60 10.09 -14.45
N ARG A 159 -1.29 10.61 -15.64
CA ARG A 159 -0.02 10.33 -16.32
C ARG A 159 1.17 10.76 -15.45
N GLY A 160 1.09 11.95 -14.85
CA GLY A 160 2.09 12.45 -13.91
C GLY A 160 2.29 11.52 -12.70
N VAL A 161 1.21 11.02 -12.10
CA VAL A 161 1.26 10.08 -10.96
C VAL A 161 1.94 8.76 -11.34
N PHE A 162 1.57 8.17 -12.48
CA PHE A 162 2.05 6.84 -12.85
C PHE A 162 3.44 6.86 -13.48
N LEU A 163 3.72 7.80 -14.39
CA LEU A 163 4.97 7.84 -15.13
C LEU A 163 6.09 8.48 -14.30
N SER A 164 5.88 9.71 -13.81
CA SER A 164 6.88 10.48 -13.07
C SER A 164 6.81 10.31 -11.57
N SER A 165 5.84 9.53 -11.07
CA SER A 165 5.60 9.41 -9.61
C SER A 165 5.29 10.75 -8.93
N GLY A 166 4.73 11.72 -9.67
CA GLY A 166 4.56 13.12 -9.26
C GLY A 166 3.71 13.30 -8.00
N ASN A 167 4.33 13.78 -6.92
CA ASN A 167 3.62 14.14 -5.69
C ASN A 167 2.80 15.42 -5.86
N ASP A 168 3.20 16.32 -6.76
CA ASP A 168 2.44 17.49 -7.21
C ASP A 168 1.10 17.08 -7.83
N ALA A 169 1.10 16.12 -8.75
CA ALA A 169 -0.12 15.59 -9.34
C ALA A 169 -1.00 14.86 -8.30
N VAL A 170 -0.39 14.15 -7.33
CA VAL A 170 -1.13 13.54 -6.20
C VAL A 170 -1.81 14.60 -5.35
N ARG A 171 -1.13 15.73 -5.07
CA ARG A 171 -1.69 16.85 -4.31
C ARG A 171 -2.94 17.41 -4.95
N VAL A 172 -2.86 17.75 -6.24
CA VAL A 172 -3.99 18.28 -7.00
C VAL A 172 -5.16 17.31 -7.00
N LEU A 173 -4.91 16.04 -7.34
CA LEU A 173 -5.96 15.01 -7.36
C LEU A 173 -6.57 14.74 -5.97
N ALA A 174 -5.78 14.81 -4.90
CA ALA A 174 -6.30 14.71 -3.54
C ALA A 174 -7.16 15.91 -3.16
N GLY A 175 -6.76 17.14 -3.58
CA GLY A 175 -7.58 18.34 -3.44
C GLY A 175 -8.94 18.18 -4.12
N MET A 176 -8.95 17.75 -5.38
CA MET A 176 -10.17 17.47 -6.15
C MET A 176 -11.03 16.35 -5.54
N ASN A 177 -10.41 15.41 -4.81
CA ASN A 177 -11.11 14.31 -4.13
C ASN A 177 -11.66 14.67 -2.74
N GLY A 178 -11.74 15.96 -2.41
CA GLY A 178 -12.25 16.47 -1.13
C GLY A 178 -11.18 16.75 -0.08
N GLY A 179 -9.92 16.89 -0.50
CA GLY A 179 -8.79 17.28 0.33
C GLY A 179 -7.90 16.12 0.78
N TRP A 180 -6.74 16.48 1.34
CA TRP A 180 -5.67 15.56 1.73
C TRP A 180 -6.13 14.57 2.78
N ASP A 181 -6.67 15.05 3.91
CA ASP A 181 -7.09 14.20 5.04
C ASP A 181 -8.29 13.32 4.68
N SER A 182 -9.22 13.84 3.90
CA SER A 182 -10.34 13.07 3.36
C SER A 182 -9.83 11.92 2.48
N THR A 183 -8.84 12.18 1.64
CA THR A 183 -8.23 11.16 0.78
C THR A 183 -7.48 10.10 1.59
N ILE A 184 -6.74 10.47 2.64
CA ILE A 184 -6.12 9.53 3.59
C ILE A 184 -7.18 8.60 4.20
N ALA A 185 -8.26 9.17 4.73
CA ALA A 185 -9.35 8.40 5.34
C ALA A 185 -10.01 7.43 4.35
N GLN A 186 -10.23 7.88 3.11
CA GLN A 186 -10.79 7.06 2.03
C GLN A 186 -9.84 5.94 1.62
N MET A 187 -8.54 6.20 1.49
CA MET A 187 -7.51 5.19 1.20
C MET A 187 -7.45 4.15 2.32
N GLN A 188 -7.46 4.58 3.58
CA GLN A 188 -7.46 3.65 4.71
C GLN A 188 -8.73 2.78 4.74
N SER A 189 -9.89 3.35 4.40
CA SER A 189 -11.14 2.62 4.25
C SER A 189 -11.06 1.61 3.10
N LYS A 190 -10.52 2.02 1.94
CA LYS A 190 -10.32 1.15 0.77
C LYS A 190 -9.37 -0.01 1.08
N ALA A 191 -8.29 0.23 1.81
CA ALA A 191 -7.38 -0.83 2.24
C ALA A 191 -8.11 -1.89 3.08
N ARG A 192 -8.92 -1.45 4.05
CA ARG A 192 -9.75 -2.37 4.87
C ARG A 192 -10.78 -3.13 4.04
N GLU A 193 -11.47 -2.47 3.12
CA GLU A 193 -12.43 -3.08 2.18
C GLU A 193 -11.79 -4.20 1.36
N LEU A 194 -10.56 -3.99 0.91
CA LEU A 194 -9.79 -4.97 0.14
C LEU A 194 -9.16 -6.07 1.01
N GLY A 195 -9.31 -6.02 2.33
CA GLY A 195 -8.71 -6.99 3.25
C GLY A 195 -7.22 -6.76 3.53
N ALA A 196 -6.66 -5.62 3.11
CA ALA A 196 -5.29 -5.21 3.36
C ALA A 196 -5.14 -4.67 4.78
N LYS A 197 -4.63 -5.49 5.68
CA LYS A 197 -4.62 -5.23 7.14
C LYS A 197 -3.32 -4.66 7.67
N ASP A 198 -2.24 -4.77 6.88
CA ASP A 198 -0.90 -4.33 7.27
C ASP A 198 -0.64 -2.86 6.87
N THR A 199 -1.60 -2.25 6.16
CA THR A 199 -1.43 -0.90 5.62
C THR A 199 -2.00 0.14 6.57
N ARG A 200 -1.14 1.08 6.97
CA ARG A 200 -1.50 2.34 7.62
C ARG A 200 -1.13 3.49 6.70
N VAL A 201 -2.14 4.24 6.29
CA VAL A 201 -2.00 5.41 5.40
C VAL A 201 -1.82 6.66 6.26
N VAL A 202 -0.74 7.41 6.03
CA VAL A 202 -0.47 8.72 6.65
C VAL A 202 -0.38 9.81 5.58
N SER A 203 0.14 9.47 4.40
CA SER A 203 0.10 10.34 3.22
C SER A 203 -0.38 9.57 1.98
N PRO A 204 -1.11 10.20 1.04
CA PRO A 204 -1.57 9.54 -0.19
C PRO A 204 -0.44 9.20 -1.17
N ASP A 205 0.66 9.92 -1.14
CA ASP A 205 1.77 9.84 -2.09
C ASP A 205 2.84 8.81 -1.75
N GLY A 206 2.84 8.29 -0.51
CA GLY A 206 3.82 7.33 -0.04
C GLY A 206 5.12 7.96 0.45
N TYR A 207 5.12 9.25 0.76
CA TYR A 207 6.26 9.93 1.38
C TYR A 207 6.61 9.31 2.75
N ASP A 208 7.85 9.51 3.22
CA ASP A 208 8.31 9.00 4.52
C ASP A 208 7.64 9.72 5.69
N GLU A 209 6.50 9.22 6.11
CA GLU A 209 5.75 9.74 7.26
C GLU A 209 5.83 8.79 8.46
N PRO A 210 5.93 9.31 9.69
CA PRO A 210 5.95 8.48 10.89
C PRO A 210 4.75 7.54 10.96
N GLY A 211 5.02 6.24 10.97
CA GLY A 211 4.00 5.20 11.05
C GLY A 211 3.32 4.84 9.73
N GLN A 212 3.72 5.40 8.59
CA GLN A 212 3.27 4.95 7.28
C GLN A 212 3.91 3.62 6.92
N VAL A 213 3.11 2.58 6.80
CA VAL A 213 3.56 1.22 6.48
C VAL A 213 2.59 0.52 5.54
N SER A 214 3.10 -0.51 4.88
CA SER A 214 2.34 -1.50 4.12
C SER A 214 3.09 -2.84 4.13
N SER A 215 2.63 -3.84 3.40
CA SER A 215 3.31 -5.11 3.22
C SER A 215 3.35 -5.51 1.75
N ALA A 216 4.22 -6.46 1.40
CA ALA A 216 4.25 -6.98 0.04
C ALA A 216 2.91 -7.64 -0.34
N TYR A 217 2.22 -8.23 0.61
CA TYR A 217 0.88 -8.79 0.43
C TYR A 217 -0.14 -7.69 0.12
N ASP A 218 -0.22 -6.66 0.93
CA ASP A 218 -1.19 -5.57 0.75
C ASP A 218 -0.96 -4.82 -0.57
N LEU A 219 0.30 -4.54 -0.92
CA LEU A 219 0.64 -3.90 -2.20
C LEU A 219 0.24 -4.78 -3.39
N ALA A 220 0.36 -6.12 -3.30
CA ALA A 220 -0.14 -7.03 -4.33
C ALA A 220 -1.67 -7.03 -4.41
N VAL A 221 -2.38 -6.91 -3.28
CA VAL A 221 -3.84 -6.75 -3.23
C VAL A 221 -4.27 -5.47 -3.95
N PHE A 222 -3.61 -4.34 -3.68
CA PHE A 222 -3.91 -3.06 -4.35
C PHE A 222 -3.65 -3.12 -5.86
N ALA A 223 -2.52 -3.70 -6.27
CA ALA A 223 -2.22 -3.86 -7.69
C ALA A 223 -3.24 -4.75 -8.40
N ARG A 224 -3.64 -5.87 -7.79
CA ARG A 224 -4.69 -6.74 -8.32
C ARG A 224 -6.02 -6.02 -8.48
N ALA A 225 -6.41 -5.22 -7.49
CA ALA A 225 -7.62 -4.40 -7.55
C ALA A 225 -7.52 -3.34 -8.66
N GLY A 226 -6.38 -2.66 -8.76
CA GLY A 226 -6.12 -1.64 -9.76
C GLY A 226 -6.15 -2.17 -11.19
N LEU A 227 -5.53 -3.32 -11.46
CA LEU A 227 -5.51 -3.93 -12.79
C LEU A 227 -6.91 -4.31 -13.33
N LYS A 228 -7.93 -4.39 -12.47
CA LYS A 228 -9.33 -4.56 -12.88
C LYS A 228 -9.97 -3.25 -13.36
N LEU A 229 -9.36 -2.11 -13.11
CA LEU A 229 -9.80 -0.79 -13.56
C LEU A 229 -9.12 -0.45 -14.89
N PRO A 230 -9.85 -0.28 -16.02
CA PRO A 230 -9.24 -0.03 -17.32
C PRO A 230 -8.33 1.20 -17.35
N ALA A 231 -8.70 2.30 -16.68
CA ALA A 231 -7.88 3.51 -16.61
C ALA A 231 -6.58 3.26 -15.87
N PHE A 232 -6.60 2.55 -14.74
CA PHE A 232 -5.39 2.16 -14.00
C PHE A 232 -4.46 1.32 -14.88
N ALA A 233 -4.99 0.26 -15.51
CA ALA A 233 -4.21 -0.63 -16.37
C ALA A 233 -3.58 0.14 -17.54
N LYS A 234 -4.30 1.10 -18.14
CA LYS A 234 -3.78 1.97 -19.19
C LYS A 234 -2.63 2.83 -18.69
N HIS A 235 -2.81 3.55 -17.57
CA HIS A 235 -1.80 4.46 -17.06
C HIS A 235 -0.53 3.73 -16.62
N CYS A 236 -0.62 2.62 -15.89
CA CYS A 236 0.55 1.91 -15.40
C CYS A 236 1.34 1.20 -16.52
N ALA A 237 0.72 0.89 -17.67
CA ALA A 237 1.38 0.30 -18.84
C ALA A 237 1.94 1.35 -19.82
N THR A 238 1.66 2.64 -19.62
CA THR A 238 2.15 3.71 -20.50
C THR A 238 3.65 3.91 -20.29
N VAL A 239 4.43 3.83 -21.37
CA VAL A 239 5.90 3.96 -21.37
C VAL A 239 6.31 5.41 -21.29
N ASP A 240 5.76 6.24 -22.17
CA ASP A 240 6.04 7.67 -22.27
C ASP A 240 4.78 8.44 -22.69
N ALA A 241 4.75 9.74 -22.42
CA ALA A 241 3.66 10.62 -22.80
C ALA A 241 4.14 12.07 -22.90
N GLN A 242 3.36 12.92 -23.57
CA GLN A 242 3.47 14.36 -23.46
C GLN A 242 2.70 14.83 -22.21
N PHE A 243 3.30 15.77 -21.47
CA PHE A 243 2.70 16.38 -20.30
C PHE A 243 2.57 17.89 -20.52
N PRO A 244 1.45 18.54 -20.15
CA PRO A 244 1.28 19.98 -20.30
C PRO A 244 2.31 20.77 -19.49
N GLY A 245 2.97 21.73 -20.16
CA GLY A 245 3.87 22.70 -19.56
C GLY A 245 3.18 24.04 -19.30
N ARG A 246 3.94 25.11 -19.23
CA ARG A 246 3.41 26.46 -19.08
C ARG A 246 2.90 27.00 -20.44
N GLY A 247 1.74 27.64 -20.42
CA GLY A 247 1.06 28.09 -21.65
C GLY A 247 0.69 26.89 -22.52
N ASP A 248 0.91 27.01 -23.83
CA ASP A 248 0.60 25.96 -24.80
C ASP A 248 1.76 24.92 -24.98
N SER A 249 2.78 25.01 -24.16
CA SER A 249 3.93 24.09 -24.26
C SER A 249 3.61 22.71 -23.71
N THR A 250 4.30 21.70 -24.21
CA THR A 250 4.31 20.35 -23.66
C THR A 250 5.74 19.84 -23.53
N PHE A 251 5.96 18.83 -22.67
CA PHE A 251 7.24 18.15 -22.54
C PHE A 251 7.04 16.63 -22.37
N GLY A 252 8.03 15.87 -22.79
CA GLY A 252 8.00 14.42 -22.68
C GLY A 252 8.23 13.96 -21.23
N ILE A 253 7.42 13.01 -20.77
CA ILE A 253 7.62 12.28 -19.51
C ILE A 253 7.73 10.79 -19.81
N GLN A 254 8.59 10.09 -19.06
CA GLN A 254 8.80 8.65 -19.20
C GLN A 254 8.49 7.94 -17.89
N ASN A 255 7.93 6.75 -18.00
CA ASN A 255 7.64 5.91 -16.84
C ASN A 255 8.94 5.50 -16.14
N THR A 256 9.00 5.74 -14.84
CA THR A 256 10.16 5.43 -14.00
C THR A 256 10.34 3.93 -13.73
N ASN A 257 9.39 3.08 -14.14
CA ASN A 257 9.53 1.62 -14.04
C ASN A 257 10.48 1.09 -15.13
N LYS A 258 11.73 0.84 -14.77
CA LYS A 258 12.79 0.45 -15.70
C LYS A 258 12.55 -0.90 -16.38
N LEU A 259 11.83 -1.84 -15.75
CA LEU A 259 11.43 -3.09 -16.43
C LEU A 259 10.47 -2.83 -17.61
N LEU A 260 9.74 -1.70 -17.58
CA LEU A 260 8.84 -1.30 -18.66
C LEU A 260 9.57 -0.51 -19.73
N THR A 261 10.47 0.40 -19.33
CA THR A 261 11.11 1.37 -20.24
C THR A 261 12.45 0.93 -20.80
N GLY A 262 13.19 0.10 -20.06
CA GLY A 262 14.58 -0.26 -20.41
C GLY A 262 15.58 0.84 -20.06
N ALA A 263 15.20 1.80 -19.22
CA ALA A 263 16.07 2.90 -18.84
C ALA A 263 17.25 2.42 -17.95
N ASP A 264 18.34 3.20 -17.95
CA ASP A 264 19.53 3.04 -17.10
C ASP A 264 20.14 1.63 -17.16
N GLY A 265 20.11 0.99 -18.34
CA GLY A 265 20.71 -0.32 -18.57
C GLY A 265 19.89 -1.51 -18.05
N VAL A 266 18.69 -1.30 -17.53
CA VAL A 266 17.79 -2.38 -17.17
C VAL A 266 17.10 -2.90 -18.43
N GLU A 267 17.28 -4.16 -18.77
CA GLU A 267 16.59 -4.77 -19.91
C GLU A 267 15.08 -4.76 -19.70
N ARG A 268 14.30 -4.42 -20.74
CA ARG A 268 12.84 -4.50 -20.71
C ARG A 268 12.37 -5.92 -20.40
N TYR A 269 11.37 -6.04 -19.54
CA TYR A 269 10.76 -7.34 -19.26
C TYR A 269 9.63 -7.64 -20.24
N ARG A 270 9.77 -8.71 -21.02
CA ARG A 270 8.78 -9.09 -22.03
C ARG A 270 7.42 -9.39 -21.38
N GLY A 271 6.39 -8.68 -21.85
CA GLY A 271 5.03 -8.82 -21.35
C GLY A 271 4.72 -8.01 -20.09
N LEU A 272 5.62 -7.12 -19.66
CA LEU A 272 5.33 -6.23 -18.54
C LEU A 272 4.17 -5.27 -18.88
N ILE A 273 3.23 -5.14 -17.94
CA ILE A 273 2.05 -4.28 -18.05
C ILE A 273 1.95 -3.25 -16.91
N GLY A 274 3.00 -3.06 -16.15
CA GLY A 274 3.09 -2.11 -15.03
C GLY A 274 3.73 -2.79 -13.80
N VAL A 275 3.58 -2.26 -12.57
CA VAL A 275 2.55 -1.36 -12.06
C VAL A 275 3.16 -0.06 -11.54
N LYS A 276 3.95 -0.10 -10.44
CA LYS A 276 4.53 1.08 -9.78
C LYS A 276 5.82 0.73 -9.04
N ASN A 277 6.81 1.58 -9.19
CA ASN A 277 8.05 1.57 -8.41
C ASN A 277 8.02 2.70 -7.36
N GLY A 278 8.89 2.60 -6.36
CA GLY A 278 9.07 3.60 -5.33
C GLY A 278 10.48 3.58 -4.74
N TYR A 279 10.88 4.71 -4.22
CA TYR A 279 12.08 4.86 -3.41
C TYR A 279 11.88 6.00 -2.43
N THR A 280 12.24 5.76 -1.17
CA THR A 280 12.45 6.78 -0.15
C THR A 280 13.62 6.35 0.73
N THR A 281 14.12 7.25 1.55
CA THR A 281 15.24 6.93 2.44
C THR A 281 14.90 5.78 3.40
N ASN A 282 13.68 5.77 3.96
CA ASN A 282 13.26 4.75 4.92
C ASN A 282 12.83 3.43 4.25
N ALA A 283 12.21 3.51 3.08
CA ALA A 283 11.73 2.33 2.38
C ALA A 283 12.86 1.58 1.63
N GLY A 284 13.90 2.27 1.21
CA GLY A 284 14.75 1.75 0.15
C GLY A 284 13.96 1.64 -1.17
N ASN A 285 14.37 0.76 -2.05
CA ASN A 285 13.66 0.51 -3.30
C ASN A 285 12.46 -0.42 -3.08
N THR A 286 11.33 -0.09 -3.71
CA THR A 286 10.10 -0.90 -3.73
C THR A 286 9.57 -1.02 -5.15
N LEU A 287 8.98 -2.15 -5.50
CA LEU A 287 8.39 -2.37 -6.82
C LEU A 287 7.20 -3.31 -6.74
N VAL A 288 6.11 -2.93 -7.39
CA VAL A 288 5.05 -3.84 -7.80
C VAL A 288 5.12 -3.98 -9.31
N ALA A 289 5.45 -5.16 -9.78
CA ALA A 289 5.52 -5.51 -11.20
C ALA A 289 4.37 -6.44 -11.58
N ALA A 290 3.79 -6.24 -12.76
CA ALA A 290 2.81 -7.13 -13.34
C ALA A 290 3.23 -7.49 -14.77
N ALA A 291 3.21 -8.78 -15.08
CA ALA A 291 3.54 -9.26 -16.42
C ALA A 291 2.54 -10.28 -16.93
N ARG A 292 2.29 -10.28 -18.25
CA ARG A 292 1.37 -11.21 -18.92
C ARG A 292 2.13 -12.08 -19.90
N ARG A 293 1.89 -13.39 -19.83
CA ARG A 293 2.33 -14.39 -20.82
C ARG A 293 1.15 -15.31 -21.14
N GLY A 294 0.63 -15.22 -22.38
CA GLY A 294 -0.63 -15.89 -22.74
C GLY A 294 -1.79 -15.42 -21.85
N ASP A 295 -2.52 -16.37 -21.29
CA ASP A 295 -3.68 -16.11 -20.42
C ASP A 295 -3.33 -15.86 -18.95
N ARG A 296 -2.05 -15.97 -18.59
CA ARG A 296 -1.59 -15.78 -17.23
C ARG A 296 -1.01 -14.40 -17.02
N THR A 297 -1.48 -13.74 -15.97
CA THR A 297 -0.89 -12.49 -15.49
C THR A 297 -0.38 -12.70 -14.08
N LEU A 298 0.92 -12.48 -13.87
CA LEU A 298 1.55 -12.58 -12.55
C LEU A 298 1.89 -11.21 -11.99
N LEU A 299 1.79 -11.09 -10.68
CA LEU A 299 2.28 -9.99 -9.87
C LEU A 299 3.54 -10.43 -9.14
N ALA A 300 4.54 -9.56 -9.10
CA ALA A 300 5.68 -9.67 -8.19
C ALA A 300 5.82 -8.37 -7.42
N THR A 301 5.68 -8.43 -6.10
CA THR A 301 5.94 -7.31 -5.19
C THR A 301 7.26 -7.53 -4.51
N VAL A 302 8.15 -6.53 -4.55
CA VAL A 302 9.49 -6.57 -3.96
C VAL A 302 9.66 -5.34 -3.08
N MET A 303 10.03 -5.55 -1.81
CA MET A 303 10.22 -4.46 -0.85
C MET A 303 11.62 -4.54 -0.23
N ASN A 304 12.36 -3.45 -0.36
CA ASN A 304 13.64 -3.19 0.27
C ASN A 304 14.69 -4.31 0.03
N PRO A 305 15.19 -4.48 -1.20
CA PRO A 305 16.32 -5.38 -1.50
C PRO A 305 17.58 -4.99 -0.72
N GLN A 306 18.33 -5.98 -0.23
CA GLN A 306 19.49 -5.82 0.64
C GLN A 306 20.83 -6.14 -0.04
N SER A 307 20.84 -6.45 -1.33
CA SER A 307 22.08 -6.80 -2.06
C SER A 307 23.04 -5.62 -2.25
N GLY A 308 22.56 -4.38 -2.07
CA GLY A 308 23.36 -3.16 -2.35
C GLY A 308 23.52 -2.82 -3.84
N ALA A 309 23.04 -3.67 -4.75
CA ALA A 309 23.10 -3.38 -6.19
C ALA A 309 22.07 -2.30 -6.57
N SER A 310 22.46 -1.34 -7.40
CA SER A 310 21.63 -0.17 -7.74
C SER A 310 20.32 -0.51 -8.44
N GLN A 311 20.25 -1.65 -9.14
CA GLN A 311 19.06 -2.11 -9.87
C GLN A 311 18.42 -3.35 -9.25
N ALA A 312 18.81 -3.73 -8.01
CA ALA A 312 18.37 -4.96 -7.35
C ALA A 312 16.86 -5.18 -7.40
N VAL A 313 16.05 -4.15 -7.16
CA VAL A 313 14.59 -4.25 -7.13
C VAL A 313 14.01 -4.72 -8.47
N TYR A 314 14.62 -4.32 -9.59
CA TYR A 314 14.18 -4.72 -10.92
C TYR A 314 14.64 -6.13 -11.27
N GLU A 315 15.89 -6.47 -10.97
CA GLU A 315 16.45 -7.80 -11.23
C GLU A 315 15.79 -8.88 -10.35
N GLU A 316 15.51 -8.56 -9.11
CA GLU A 316 14.79 -9.46 -8.20
C GLU A 316 13.33 -9.67 -8.64
N ALA A 317 12.65 -8.60 -9.07
CA ALA A 317 11.29 -8.72 -9.61
C ALA A 317 11.27 -9.55 -10.91
N ARG A 318 12.24 -9.35 -11.81
CA ARG A 318 12.44 -10.18 -13.02
C ARG A 318 12.57 -11.65 -12.64
N THR A 319 13.48 -11.95 -11.74
CA THR A 319 13.79 -13.31 -11.26
C THR A 319 12.56 -13.97 -10.65
N LEU A 320 11.78 -13.23 -9.85
CA LEU A 320 10.54 -13.71 -9.24
C LEU A 320 9.45 -13.96 -10.28
N LEU A 321 9.30 -13.07 -11.27
CA LEU A 321 8.34 -13.27 -12.36
C LEU A 321 8.70 -14.48 -13.23
N ASP A 322 9.98 -14.63 -13.60
CA ASP A 322 10.45 -15.77 -14.38
C ASP A 322 10.22 -17.10 -13.65
N TRP A 323 10.60 -17.13 -12.38
CA TRP A 323 10.28 -18.28 -11.51
C TRP A 323 8.78 -18.53 -11.45
N GLY A 324 7.99 -17.50 -11.22
CA GLY A 324 6.53 -17.62 -11.10
C GLY A 324 5.90 -18.22 -12.35
N PHE A 325 6.29 -17.78 -13.54
CA PHE A 325 5.78 -18.34 -14.80
C PHE A 325 6.19 -19.78 -15.00
N ALA A 326 7.42 -20.15 -14.64
CA ALA A 326 7.92 -21.53 -14.73
C ALA A 326 7.28 -22.44 -13.68
N ALA A 327 7.11 -21.96 -12.45
CA ALA A 327 6.65 -22.76 -11.32
C ALA A 327 5.11 -22.89 -11.23
N ALA A 328 4.36 -21.92 -11.78
CA ALA A 328 2.91 -21.85 -11.61
C ALA A 328 2.12 -23.13 -11.93
N PRO A 329 2.51 -23.98 -12.91
CA PRO A 329 1.82 -25.26 -13.15
C PRO A 329 2.04 -26.32 -12.08
N ALA A 330 3.13 -26.18 -11.30
CA ALA A 330 3.62 -27.20 -10.38
C ALA A 330 3.73 -26.73 -8.92
N VAL A 331 3.07 -25.63 -8.57
CA VAL A 331 2.98 -25.14 -7.18
C VAL A 331 1.53 -25.06 -6.73
N THR A 332 1.26 -25.53 -5.51
CA THR A 332 0.00 -25.29 -4.84
C THR A 332 0.04 -23.92 -4.16
N PRO A 333 -0.99 -23.08 -4.31
CA PRO A 333 -1.01 -21.76 -3.66
C PRO A 333 -0.78 -21.86 -2.14
N VAL A 334 0.04 -20.95 -1.61
CA VAL A 334 0.29 -20.82 -0.17
C VAL A 334 -0.72 -19.91 0.52
N GLY A 335 -1.58 -19.23 -0.25
CA GLY A 335 -2.63 -18.35 0.20
C GLY A 335 -3.34 -17.67 -0.95
N SER A 336 -4.15 -16.66 -0.65
CA SER A 336 -4.93 -15.89 -1.61
C SER A 336 -4.84 -14.40 -1.31
N LEU A 337 -4.85 -13.56 -2.36
CA LEU A 337 -5.04 -12.10 -2.29
C LEU A 337 -6.52 -11.70 -2.17
N GLU A 338 -7.42 -12.66 -2.18
CA GLU A 338 -8.85 -12.39 -1.93
C GLU A 338 -9.11 -12.32 -0.42
N PRO A 339 -9.94 -11.38 0.03
CA PRO A 339 -10.35 -11.36 1.42
C PRO A 339 -11.01 -12.70 1.78
N PRO A 340 -10.86 -13.17 3.04
CA PRO A 340 -11.56 -14.36 3.49
C PRO A 340 -13.05 -14.21 3.21
N ARG A 341 -13.63 -15.19 2.50
CA ARG A 341 -15.09 -15.22 2.31
C ARG A 341 -15.73 -15.43 3.69
N PRO A 342 -16.76 -14.64 4.05
CA PRO A 342 -17.55 -14.95 5.26
C PRO A 342 -18.00 -16.41 5.22
N PRO A 343 -17.98 -17.13 6.33
CA PRO A 343 -18.52 -18.48 6.37
C PRO A 343 -19.94 -18.43 5.79
N SER A 344 -20.23 -19.29 4.82
CA SER A 344 -21.58 -19.44 4.30
C SER A 344 -22.49 -19.77 5.49
N PRO A 345 -23.66 -19.11 5.65
CA PRO A 345 -24.59 -19.50 6.67
C PRO A 345 -24.84 -21.01 6.55
N PRO A 346 -24.99 -21.73 7.66
CA PRO A 346 -25.30 -23.16 7.62
C PRO A 346 -26.48 -23.33 6.66
N ARG A 347 -26.31 -24.18 5.67
CA ARG A 347 -27.41 -24.57 4.77
C ARG A 347 -28.44 -25.19 5.70
N GLN A 348 -29.50 -24.44 6.04
CA GLN A 348 -30.65 -25.02 6.73
C GLN A 348 -31.05 -26.19 5.86
N ALA A 349 -30.96 -27.40 6.42
CA ALA A 349 -31.50 -28.59 5.80
C ALA A 349 -32.94 -28.24 5.48
N ALA A 350 -33.32 -28.22 4.20
CA ALA A 350 -34.68 -28.10 3.79
C ALA A 350 -35.40 -29.27 4.48
N GLU A 351 -36.19 -28.97 5.52
CA GLU A 351 -37.17 -29.91 6.01
C GLU A 351 -38.03 -30.23 4.82
N GLU A 352 -37.99 -31.49 4.38
CA GLU A 352 -38.98 -32.08 3.52
C GLU A 352 -40.35 -31.99 4.26
N GLU A 353 -41.06 -30.92 3.94
CA GLU A 353 -42.46 -30.80 4.30
C GLU A 353 -43.21 -31.87 3.51
N LYS A 354 -43.46 -33.00 4.16
CA LYS A 354 -44.36 -34.05 3.67
C LYS A 354 -45.72 -33.41 3.43
N GLN A 355 -46.01 -33.11 2.16
CA GLN A 355 -47.35 -32.76 1.72
C GLN A 355 -48.28 -33.98 1.93
N GLY A 356 -49.09 -33.89 2.94
CA GLY A 356 -50.28 -34.74 3.13
C GLY A 356 -51.37 -34.32 2.12
N PRO A 357 -52.27 -35.24 1.73
CA PRO A 357 -53.20 -35.04 0.62
C PRO A 357 -54.28 -34.01 0.96
N VAL A 358 -54.45 -33.04 0.04
CA VAL A 358 -55.47 -31.99 0.07
C VAL A 358 -56.86 -32.60 -0.21
N ALA A 359 -57.77 -32.51 0.73
CA ALA A 359 -59.18 -32.72 0.53
C ALA A 359 -59.84 -31.53 -0.18
N ARG A 360 -60.57 -31.84 -1.18
CA ARG A 360 -61.31 -30.95 -2.10
C ARG A 360 -62.72 -30.73 -1.59
N ALA A 361 -63.10 -29.50 -1.25
CA ALA A 361 -64.48 -29.01 -1.19
C ALA A 361 -64.45 -27.49 -1.31
N GLY A 362 -65.10 -26.83 -2.17
CA GLY A 362 -66.44 -26.73 -2.66
C GLY A 362 -66.82 -25.25 -2.66
N ARG A 363 -66.87 -24.69 -3.81
CA ARG A 363 -67.72 -23.67 -4.44
C ARG A 363 -68.61 -22.78 -3.52
N ALA A 364 -68.46 -21.44 -3.62
CA ALA A 364 -69.59 -20.51 -3.78
C ALA A 364 -69.14 -19.13 -4.27
N ALA A 365 -70.00 -18.51 -5.09
CA ALA A 365 -69.78 -17.38 -5.96
C ALA A 365 -70.13 -16.02 -5.35
N GLY A 366 -69.46 -15.01 -5.80
CA GLY A 366 -69.82 -13.67 -6.26
C GLY A 366 -70.43 -12.65 -5.29
N PRO A 367 -70.72 -11.41 -5.76
CA PRO A 367 -69.87 -10.47 -6.50
C PRO A 367 -69.92 -9.04 -5.88
N GLY A 368 -69.15 -8.12 -6.40
CA GLY A 368 -69.56 -6.70 -6.45
C GLY A 368 -68.67 -5.66 -5.74
N GLY A 369 -68.36 -4.62 -6.52
CA GLY A 369 -68.22 -3.22 -6.06
C GLY A 369 -66.79 -2.69 -6.04
N GLU A 370 -66.32 -2.12 -7.13
CA GLU A 370 -66.34 -0.70 -7.53
C GLU A 370 -65.25 0.18 -6.90
N SER A 371 -64.29 0.56 -7.72
CA SER A 371 -63.76 1.87 -8.01
C SER A 371 -63.86 2.95 -6.90
N VAL A 372 -62.70 3.57 -6.60
CA VAL A 372 -62.48 5.03 -6.67
C VAL A 372 -61.00 5.38 -6.50
N ARG A 373 -60.38 6.01 -7.51
CA ARG A 373 -59.31 6.98 -7.36
C ARG A 373 -59.90 8.36 -7.09
N PRO A 374 -59.25 9.34 -6.41
CA PRO A 374 -58.43 10.34 -7.06
C PRO A 374 -57.21 10.81 -6.25
N ALA A 375 -56.19 11.24 -6.96
CA ALA A 375 -55.71 12.57 -7.32
C ALA A 375 -54.91 13.33 -6.25
N ALA A 376 -53.65 13.61 -6.64
CA ALA A 376 -52.83 14.84 -6.62
C ALA A 376 -52.93 15.84 -5.44
N GLY A 377 -51.75 16.25 -4.95
CA GLY A 377 -51.63 17.43 -4.13
C GLY A 377 -50.16 17.74 -3.78
N THR A 378 -49.40 18.42 -4.63
CA THR A 378 -48.36 19.33 -4.23
C THR A 378 -48.98 20.63 -3.70
N PRO A 379 -48.37 21.34 -2.74
CA PRO A 379 -47.60 22.55 -3.09
C PRO A 379 -46.41 22.87 -2.19
N SER A 380 -45.39 23.44 -2.81
CA SER A 380 -44.88 24.83 -2.68
C SER A 380 -44.24 25.28 -1.37
N ALA A 381 -42.96 25.57 -1.50
CA ALA A 381 -42.18 26.76 -1.09
C ALA A 381 -42.52 27.50 0.20
N HIS A 382 -41.50 27.68 1.02
CA HIS A 382 -41.28 28.98 1.66
C HIS A 382 -39.77 29.28 1.77
N LEU A 383 -39.45 30.38 1.14
CA LEU A 383 -38.26 31.23 1.22
C LEU A 383 -38.25 31.92 2.60
N ALA A 384 -37.12 31.99 3.27
CA ALA A 384 -36.82 33.02 4.25
C ALA A 384 -35.33 33.36 4.20
N ALA A 385 -35.08 34.59 3.72
CA ALA A 385 -33.82 35.29 3.80
C ALA A 385 -33.79 36.15 5.08
N ALA A 386 -32.61 36.26 5.68
CA ALA A 386 -32.16 37.41 6.53
C ALA A 386 -30.75 37.06 7.02
N THR A 387 -29.73 37.80 7.05
CA THR A 387 -29.30 39.19 6.85
C THR A 387 -27.86 39.27 7.34
N ARG A 388 -27.07 40.08 6.67
CA ARG A 388 -25.67 40.48 6.97
C ARG A 388 -25.45 40.92 8.41
N SER A 389 -24.19 40.72 8.88
CA SER A 389 -23.46 41.74 9.64
C SER A 389 -21.96 41.47 9.58
N GLU A 390 -21.20 42.30 8.89
CA GLU A 390 -19.81 42.64 9.21
C GLU A 390 -19.78 43.67 10.34
N PRO A 391 -18.70 43.81 11.12
CA PRO A 391 -17.80 44.90 10.79
C PRO A 391 -16.29 44.64 10.97
N ALA A 392 -15.57 45.45 10.28
CA ALA A 392 -14.16 45.71 10.18
C ALA A 392 -13.37 45.86 11.50
N GLY A 393 -12.08 45.48 11.43
CA GLY A 393 -11.07 45.87 12.38
C GLY A 393 -9.67 45.75 11.79
N ARG A 394 -9.07 46.89 11.47
CA ARG A 394 -7.68 47.08 11.04
C ARG A 394 -6.70 46.70 12.15
N SER A 395 -5.52 46.15 11.81
CA SER A 395 -4.23 46.77 12.21
C SER A 395 -3.01 45.92 11.79
N SER A 396 -2.17 46.52 10.96
CA SER A 396 -0.71 46.69 10.97
C SER A 396 0.20 45.44 11.05
N ALA A 397 1.03 45.31 9.99
CA ALA A 397 2.31 44.62 9.92
C ALA A 397 3.36 45.30 10.87
N PRO A 398 4.44 44.54 11.19
CA PRO A 398 5.73 45.02 10.70
C PRO A 398 6.63 43.97 10.08
N SER A 399 7.42 44.43 9.15
CA SER A 399 8.59 43.97 8.45
C SER A 399 9.63 43.30 9.34
N GLY A 400 10.31 42.29 8.80
CA GLY A 400 11.65 41.95 9.26
C GLY A 400 12.07 40.48 9.13
N TYR A 401 12.33 39.98 7.89
CA TYR A 401 13.25 38.84 7.70
C TYR A 401 13.89 38.91 6.29
N LEU A 402 14.93 39.73 6.17
CA LEU A 402 15.79 39.79 4.99
C LEU A 402 17.26 39.49 5.37
N LEU A 403 17.58 38.37 6.04
CA LEU A 403 18.98 38.08 6.34
C LEU A 403 19.40 36.59 6.50
N PRO A 404 18.79 35.54 5.90
CA PRO A 404 19.54 34.30 5.72
C PRO A 404 19.83 33.87 4.28
N ILE A 405 19.37 34.57 3.24
CA ILE A 405 19.51 34.10 1.85
C ILE A 405 20.94 34.29 1.30
N VAL A 406 21.70 35.24 1.84
CA VAL A 406 23.06 35.54 1.35
C VAL A 406 24.10 34.49 1.76
N PHE A 407 23.92 33.79 2.87
CA PHE A 407 24.92 32.80 3.33
C PHE A 407 24.81 31.42 2.65
N ILE A 408 23.65 31.03 2.13
CA ILE A 408 23.46 29.75 1.43
C ILE A 408 24.06 29.83 0.03
N GLY A 409 24.00 30.94 -0.66
CA GLY A 409 24.61 31.14 -1.98
C GLY A 409 26.14 31.05 -1.97
N ALA A 410 26.80 31.57 -0.93
CA ALA A 410 28.25 31.52 -0.83
C ALA A 410 28.79 30.09 -0.54
N ALA A 411 28.08 29.29 0.26
CA ALA A 411 28.45 27.91 0.54
C ALA A 411 28.33 26.99 -0.68
N CYS A 412 27.30 27.16 -1.50
CA CYS A 412 27.14 26.40 -2.74
C CYS A 412 28.21 26.72 -3.80
N LEU A 413 28.62 27.98 -3.92
CA LEU A 413 29.71 28.37 -4.84
C LEU A 413 31.07 27.82 -4.42
N ALA A 414 31.36 27.79 -3.10
CA ALA A 414 32.61 27.23 -2.58
C ALA A 414 32.67 25.70 -2.77
N ALA A 415 31.56 24.97 -2.60
CA ALA A 415 31.49 23.53 -2.81
C ALA A 415 31.67 23.18 -4.31
N SER A 416 31.07 23.96 -5.21
CA SER A 416 31.20 23.78 -6.65
C SER A 416 32.65 24.02 -7.14
N ALA A 417 33.32 25.07 -6.62
CA ALA A 417 34.71 25.35 -6.95
C ALA A 417 35.65 24.22 -6.45
N LEU A 418 35.40 23.68 -5.26
CA LEU A 418 36.22 22.58 -4.72
C LEU A 418 36.08 21.29 -5.54
N LEU A 419 34.86 20.99 -6.05
CA LEU A 419 34.61 19.86 -6.94
C LEU A 419 35.30 20.00 -8.28
N LEU A 420 35.34 21.19 -8.88
CA LEU A 420 36.03 21.45 -10.13
C LEU A 420 37.55 21.32 -9.96
N VAL A 421 38.15 21.83 -8.89
CA VAL A 421 39.56 21.67 -8.59
C VAL A 421 39.93 20.18 -8.38
N ARG A 422 39.11 19.42 -7.65
CA ARG A 422 39.33 17.97 -7.48
C ARG A 422 39.21 17.19 -8.78
N ARG A 423 38.29 17.56 -9.68
CA ARG A 423 38.16 16.96 -11.01
C ARG A 423 39.40 17.28 -11.91
N ALA A 424 39.86 18.51 -11.87
CA ALA A 424 41.08 18.91 -12.61
C ALA A 424 42.33 18.20 -12.11
N ALA A 425 42.47 18.05 -10.78
CA ALA A 425 43.57 17.31 -10.16
C ALA A 425 43.56 15.81 -10.50
N ARG A 426 42.37 15.19 -10.61
CA ARG A 426 42.23 13.78 -11.03
C ARG A 426 42.60 13.58 -12.50
N ARG A 427 42.28 14.53 -13.41
CA ARG A 427 42.65 14.46 -14.81
C ARG A 427 44.18 14.59 -15.04
N ARG A 428 44.89 15.27 -14.14
CA ARG A 428 46.36 15.39 -14.19
C ARG A 428 47.13 14.17 -13.66
N ARG A 429 46.40 13.18 -13.05
CA ARG A 429 47.01 11.97 -12.47
C ARG A 429 46.78 10.69 -13.28
N GLN A 430 46.21 10.78 -14.50
CA GLN A 430 46.19 9.62 -15.41
C GLN A 430 47.54 9.53 -16.11
N PRO A 431 48.31 8.43 -15.96
CA PRO A 431 49.54 8.22 -16.73
C PRO A 431 49.18 8.02 -18.20
N ALA A 432 49.96 8.62 -19.06
CA ALA A 432 49.91 8.40 -20.51
C ALA A 432 50.64 7.07 -20.83
N ASP A 433 49.94 5.95 -20.57
CA ASP A 433 50.44 4.63 -21.02
C ASP A 433 49.22 3.82 -21.48
N GLN A 434 48.85 4.02 -22.73
CA GLN A 434 48.24 3.06 -23.67
C GLN A 434 48.06 3.70 -25.03
N LEU A 435 49.17 3.81 -25.75
CA LEU A 435 49.22 3.91 -27.20
C LEU A 435 50.45 3.11 -27.66
N VAL A 436 50.29 1.82 -27.83
CA VAL A 436 50.93 0.98 -28.85
C VAL A 436 49.94 -0.13 -29.19
#